data_3fb9c97b57b69d60a09eb7d1316dce76
#
_entry.id   3fb9c97b57b69d60a09eb7d1316dce76
#
_cell.length_a   1.000
_cell.length_b   1.000
_cell.length_c   1.000
_cell.angle_alpha   90.00
_cell.angle_beta   90.00
_cell.angle_gamma   90.00
#
_symmetry.space_group_name_H-M   'P 1'
#
loop_
_entity.id
_entity.type
_entity.pdbx_description
1 polymer ?
#
loop_
_entity_poly.entity_id
_entity_poly.type
_entity_poly.pdbx_seq_one_letter_code
_entity_poly.pdbx_strand_id
1 'polypeptide(L)'
;MKGKMKAAVIEAFGSPLVLREWDIPTPGPGQILIKTEACGVCHTDLHAARGDWPVKPSLPFILGHEGIGIVVALGAGVTRVGEGDRVGVPWLYSACGHCEYCLSAWETVCASAEFGGYTRNGGFAEYILADPEYVARIPAGLAPHEAAPIICAGVTTYKGIKEADVRPGQWIVISGIGGLGHLAVQYAKAMGLRVCAVDVDDGKLAHATQLGADAAVNVRHGDPVQAVRDVTDGGAHGVLITAPSLAAFKQGVGMTRKCGTCVLVGLPPGEFPLSLFEVVANCITVRGSFVGTRQDMAEALAFAAEGKVKADIDLRPLAEINQVFRELEDGEVKSRIVIDFRG
;
A
#
# COMPACT_ATOMS: atom_id res chain seq x y z
N MET A 1 16.99 0.77 -26.10
CA MET A 1 18.09 -0.01 -25.47
C MET A 1 17.86 -1.48 -25.86
N LYS A 2 18.87 -2.20 -26.34
CA LYS A 2 18.74 -3.65 -26.62
C LYS A 2 19.63 -4.39 -25.66
N GLY A 3 19.15 -5.47 -25.02
CA GLY A 3 19.94 -6.26 -24.07
C GLY A 3 19.06 -7.15 -23.21
N LYS A 4 19.69 -7.77 -22.22
CA LYS A 4 19.03 -8.59 -21.20
C LYS A 4 19.08 -7.87 -19.85
N MET A 5 18.11 -8.15 -19.01
CA MET A 5 17.99 -7.71 -17.62
C MET A 5 17.73 -8.90 -16.71
N LYS A 6 18.10 -8.81 -15.45
CA LYS A 6 17.68 -9.76 -14.43
C LYS A 6 16.26 -9.45 -13.98
N ALA A 7 15.43 -10.48 -13.86
CA ALA A 7 14.07 -10.38 -13.35
C ALA A 7 13.69 -11.61 -12.52
N ALA A 8 12.81 -11.40 -11.54
CA ALA A 8 12.14 -12.47 -10.81
C ALA A 8 10.74 -12.68 -11.43
N VAL A 9 10.54 -13.82 -12.05
CA VAL A 9 9.40 -14.13 -12.90
C VAL A 9 8.53 -15.20 -12.28
N ILE A 10 7.22 -15.01 -12.27
CA ILE A 10 6.26 -16.07 -11.95
C ILE A 10 5.93 -16.83 -13.25
N GLU A 11 6.21 -18.13 -13.28
CA GLU A 11 5.95 -19.02 -14.41
C GLU A 11 4.71 -19.91 -14.18
N ALA A 12 4.40 -20.17 -12.91
CA ALA A 12 3.20 -20.92 -12.51
C ALA A 12 2.70 -20.40 -11.15
N PHE A 13 1.40 -20.23 -11.01
CA PHE A 13 0.82 -19.80 -9.73
C PHE A 13 1.13 -20.81 -8.61
N GLY A 14 1.47 -20.28 -7.43
CA GLY A 14 1.85 -21.07 -6.26
C GLY A 14 3.26 -21.64 -6.31
N SER A 15 4.05 -21.36 -7.36
CA SER A 15 5.45 -21.76 -7.47
C SER A 15 6.39 -20.63 -7.04
N PRO A 16 7.62 -20.96 -6.61
CA PRO A 16 8.64 -19.95 -6.36
C PRO A 16 8.93 -19.12 -7.63
N LEU A 17 9.31 -17.87 -7.43
CA LEU A 17 9.75 -16.98 -8.50
C LEU A 17 11.05 -17.48 -9.12
N VAL A 18 11.13 -17.46 -10.45
CA VAL A 18 12.32 -17.87 -11.20
C VAL A 18 13.17 -16.64 -11.51
N LEU A 19 14.39 -16.60 -10.98
CA LEU A 19 15.36 -15.57 -11.36
C LEU A 19 15.96 -15.92 -12.71
N ARG A 20 15.74 -15.06 -13.70
CA ARG A 20 16.20 -15.31 -15.09
C ARG A 20 16.54 -14.02 -15.84
N GLU A 21 17.23 -14.20 -16.95
CA GLU A 21 17.38 -13.15 -17.93
C GLU A 21 16.06 -12.93 -18.68
N TRP A 22 15.69 -11.66 -18.82
CA TRP A 22 14.52 -11.17 -19.54
C TRP A 22 14.94 -10.12 -20.56
N ASP A 23 14.22 -9.96 -21.64
CA ASP A 23 14.54 -8.91 -22.60
C ASP A 23 14.23 -7.53 -22.00
N ILE A 24 15.17 -6.58 -22.12
CA ILE A 24 14.89 -5.18 -21.76
C ILE A 24 13.80 -4.67 -22.71
N PRO A 25 12.63 -4.25 -22.21
CA PRO A 25 11.55 -3.81 -23.06
C PRO A 25 11.90 -2.46 -23.72
N THR A 26 11.30 -2.22 -24.88
CA THR A 26 11.42 -0.93 -25.58
C THR A 26 10.14 -0.13 -25.37
N PRO A 27 10.21 1.14 -24.92
CA PRO A 27 9.02 1.94 -24.72
C PRO A 27 8.34 2.23 -26.07
N GLY A 28 7.06 1.90 -26.18
CA GLY A 28 6.18 2.28 -27.28
C GLY A 28 5.73 3.75 -27.18
N PRO A 29 4.93 4.25 -28.13
CA PRO A 29 4.34 5.58 -28.03
C PRO A 29 3.58 5.75 -26.71
N GLY A 30 3.79 6.88 -26.02
CA GLY A 30 3.16 7.16 -24.72
C GLY A 30 3.69 6.34 -23.54
N GLN A 31 4.79 5.61 -23.69
CA GLN A 31 5.40 4.83 -22.61
C GLN A 31 6.80 5.36 -22.25
N ILE A 32 7.26 5.05 -21.07
CA ILE A 32 8.64 5.30 -20.61
C ILE A 32 9.30 4.02 -20.15
N LEU A 33 10.63 3.98 -20.26
CA LEU A 33 11.47 2.93 -19.69
C LEU A 33 12.19 3.50 -18.47
N ILE A 34 12.07 2.78 -17.35
CA ILE A 34 12.67 3.15 -16.06
C ILE A 34 13.72 2.10 -15.71
N LYS A 35 14.93 2.56 -15.34
CA LYS A 35 15.93 1.71 -14.69
C LYS A 35 15.63 1.66 -13.21
N THR A 36 15.30 0.48 -12.70
CA THR A 36 14.89 0.26 -11.31
C THR A 36 16.06 0.50 -10.35
N GLU A 37 15.83 1.28 -9.30
CA GLU A 37 16.76 1.49 -8.18
C GLU A 37 16.32 0.72 -6.93
N ALA A 38 15.00 0.62 -6.70
CA ALA A 38 14.42 -0.08 -5.56
C ALA A 38 13.01 -0.57 -5.89
N CYS A 39 12.57 -1.66 -5.26
CA CYS A 39 11.19 -2.11 -5.32
C CYS A 39 10.75 -2.69 -3.97
N GLY A 40 9.70 -2.13 -3.37
CA GLY A 40 9.13 -2.70 -2.15
C GLY A 40 8.46 -4.04 -2.40
N VAL A 41 8.33 -4.84 -1.34
CA VAL A 41 7.65 -6.14 -1.35
C VAL A 41 6.43 -6.07 -0.42
N CYS A 42 5.28 -6.51 -0.93
CA CYS A 42 3.99 -6.43 -0.26
C CYS A 42 3.29 -7.79 -0.23
N HIS A 43 2.37 -8.00 0.71
CA HIS A 43 1.48 -9.18 0.71
C HIS A 43 0.66 -9.31 -0.58
N THR A 44 0.38 -8.21 -1.25
CA THR A 44 -0.26 -8.18 -2.59
C THR A 44 0.54 -8.97 -3.62
N ASP A 45 1.89 -8.88 -3.59
CA ASP A 45 2.75 -9.66 -4.51
C ASP A 45 2.65 -11.16 -4.21
N LEU A 46 2.53 -11.54 -2.92
CA LEU A 46 2.34 -12.94 -2.52
C LEU A 46 0.98 -13.48 -3.00
N HIS A 47 -0.11 -12.71 -2.83
CA HIS A 47 -1.44 -13.07 -3.35
C HIS A 47 -1.43 -13.19 -4.88
N ALA A 48 -0.77 -12.27 -5.58
CA ALA A 48 -0.62 -12.31 -7.03
C ALA A 48 0.17 -13.53 -7.49
N ALA A 49 1.26 -13.89 -6.79
CA ALA A 49 2.07 -15.08 -7.09
C ALA A 49 1.28 -16.38 -6.90
N ARG A 50 0.36 -16.43 -5.95
CA ARG A 50 -0.51 -17.58 -5.69
C ARG A 50 -1.70 -17.67 -6.63
N GLY A 51 -2.08 -16.56 -7.26
CA GLY A 51 -3.28 -16.46 -8.08
C GLY A 51 -4.56 -16.52 -7.25
N ASP A 52 -4.56 -15.88 -6.07
CA ASP A 52 -5.65 -15.92 -5.09
C ASP A 52 -6.89 -15.15 -5.56
N TRP A 53 -6.75 -14.22 -6.53
CA TRP A 53 -7.85 -13.40 -7.00
C TRP A 53 -8.57 -13.95 -8.23
N PRO A 54 -9.87 -13.60 -8.43
CA PRO A 54 -10.67 -14.11 -9.54
C PRO A 54 -10.11 -13.76 -10.92
N VAL A 55 -9.58 -12.54 -11.09
CA VAL A 55 -8.91 -12.09 -12.32
C VAL A 55 -7.43 -12.40 -12.19
N LYS A 56 -6.90 -13.25 -13.04
CA LYS A 56 -5.49 -13.67 -12.99
C LYS A 56 -4.71 -13.03 -14.13
N PRO A 57 -3.45 -12.60 -13.88
CA PRO A 57 -2.57 -12.14 -14.95
C PRO A 57 -2.17 -13.28 -15.87
N SER A 58 -1.75 -12.92 -17.09
CA SER A 58 -1.19 -13.90 -18.05
C SER A 58 0.23 -14.28 -17.65
N LEU A 59 0.49 -15.57 -17.53
CA LEU A 59 1.83 -16.12 -17.26
C LEU A 59 2.65 -16.23 -18.56
N PRO A 60 3.97 -16.09 -18.50
CA PRO A 60 4.77 -15.63 -17.36
C PRO A 60 4.72 -14.11 -17.19
N PHE A 61 4.88 -13.60 -15.94
CA PHE A 61 4.95 -12.16 -15.71
C PHE A 61 5.88 -11.81 -14.55
N ILE A 62 6.23 -10.52 -14.42
CA ILE A 62 7.10 -9.97 -13.37
C ILE A 62 6.24 -9.24 -12.35
N LEU A 63 6.37 -9.60 -11.07
CA LEU A 63 5.71 -8.98 -9.93
C LEU A 63 6.40 -7.67 -9.51
N GLY A 64 5.89 -7.06 -8.42
CA GLY A 64 6.46 -5.85 -7.79
C GLY A 64 5.77 -4.58 -8.26
N HIS A 65 4.95 -4.02 -7.37
CA HIS A 65 4.15 -2.80 -7.65
C HIS A 65 4.60 -1.59 -6.84
N GLU A 66 5.81 -1.64 -6.30
CA GLU A 66 6.43 -0.55 -5.53
C GLU A 66 7.78 -0.15 -6.17
N GLY A 67 7.86 -0.20 -7.50
CA GLY A 67 9.11 0.05 -8.23
C GLY A 67 9.47 1.52 -8.32
N ILE A 68 10.69 1.89 -7.90
CA ILE A 68 11.24 3.24 -7.99
C ILE A 68 12.48 3.20 -8.90
N GLY A 69 12.65 4.18 -9.76
CA GLY A 69 13.86 4.26 -10.60
C GLY A 69 13.96 5.53 -11.42
N ILE A 70 14.94 5.54 -12.30
CA ILE A 70 15.26 6.67 -13.18
C ILE A 70 14.73 6.41 -14.59
N VAL A 71 14.05 7.38 -15.16
CA VAL A 71 13.63 7.34 -16.57
C VAL A 71 14.87 7.36 -17.48
N VAL A 72 15.01 6.32 -18.31
CA VAL A 72 16.19 6.14 -19.19
C VAL A 72 15.85 6.14 -20.67
N ALA A 73 14.58 6.07 -21.04
CA ALA A 73 14.13 6.24 -22.42
C ALA A 73 12.65 6.65 -22.47
N LEU A 74 12.31 7.43 -23.48
CA LEU A 74 10.97 7.95 -23.72
C LEU A 74 10.43 7.40 -25.04
N GLY A 75 9.19 6.94 -25.04
CA GLY A 75 8.43 6.68 -26.25
C GLY A 75 7.95 7.97 -26.92
N ALA A 76 7.53 7.86 -28.18
CA ALA A 76 7.02 9.01 -28.92
C ALA A 76 5.82 9.66 -28.20
N GLY A 77 5.75 10.98 -28.16
CA GLY A 77 4.64 11.75 -27.59
C GLY A 77 4.70 11.95 -26.07
N VAL A 78 5.69 11.40 -25.37
CA VAL A 78 5.87 11.65 -23.92
C VAL A 78 6.38 13.07 -23.69
N THR A 79 5.68 13.83 -22.85
CA THR A 79 6.03 15.21 -22.50
C THR A 79 5.99 15.48 -21.00
N ARG A 80 5.36 14.58 -20.22
CA ARG A 80 5.11 14.78 -18.78
C ARG A 80 6.37 14.56 -17.93
N VAL A 81 7.26 13.68 -18.35
CA VAL A 81 8.52 13.35 -17.68
C VAL A 81 9.68 13.40 -18.68
N GLY A 82 10.90 13.56 -18.18
CA GLY A 82 12.14 13.56 -18.97
C GLY A 82 13.08 12.43 -18.57
N GLU A 83 14.05 12.12 -19.43
CA GLU A 83 15.17 11.25 -19.05
C GLU A 83 15.93 11.86 -17.87
N GLY A 84 16.28 11.02 -16.89
CA GLY A 84 16.89 11.45 -15.63
C GLY A 84 15.89 11.74 -14.50
N ASP A 85 14.59 11.86 -14.78
CA ASP A 85 13.58 12.02 -13.73
C ASP A 85 13.51 10.74 -12.89
N ARG A 86 13.43 10.90 -11.54
CA ARG A 86 13.14 9.78 -10.64
C ARG A 86 11.65 9.66 -10.45
N VAL A 87 11.13 8.46 -10.74
CA VAL A 87 9.70 8.15 -10.68
C VAL A 87 9.44 6.80 -10.01
N GLY A 88 8.22 6.63 -9.51
CA GLY A 88 7.71 5.37 -8.99
C GLY A 88 6.57 4.82 -9.83
N VAL A 89 6.51 3.49 -9.97
CA VAL A 89 5.44 2.77 -10.66
C VAL A 89 4.57 2.10 -9.60
N PRO A 90 3.41 2.69 -9.26
CA PRO A 90 2.51 2.17 -8.23
C PRO A 90 1.62 1.04 -8.74
N TRP A 91 0.76 0.52 -7.86
CA TRP A 91 -0.28 -0.44 -8.21
C TRP A 91 -1.16 0.05 -9.36
N LEU A 92 -1.70 1.28 -9.29
CA LEU A 92 -2.46 1.87 -10.40
C LEU A 92 -1.49 2.26 -11.53
N TYR A 93 -1.35 1.37 -12.50
CA TYR A 93 -0.48 1.56 -13.67
C TYR A 93 -1.07 2.52 -14.70
N SER A 94 -2.36 2.38 -15.00
CA SER A 94 -3.11 3.26 -15.89
C SER A 94 -4.62 3.15 -15.66
N ALA A 95 -5.38 4.13 -16.15
CA ALA A 95 -6.84 4.12 -16.21
C ALA A 95 -7.30 4.87 -17.46
N CYS A 96 -8.60 4.79 -17.83
CA CYS A 96 -9.08 5.38 -19.09
C CYS A 96 -9.06 6.93 -19.12
N GLY A 97 -9.03 7.59 -17.96
CA GLY A 97 -8.97 9.05 -17.84
C GLY A 97 -10.27 9.82 -18.11
N HIS A 98 -11.34 9.16 -18.59
CA HIS A 98 -12.56 9.85 -19.04
C HIS A 98 -13.89 9.28 -18.52
N CYS A 99 -13.89 8.13 -17.82
CA CYS A 99 -15.11 7.62 -17.19
C CYS A 99 -15.46 8.41 -15.93
N GLU A 100 -16.67 8.21 -15.41
CA GLU A 100 -17.15 8.90 -14.20
C GLU A 100 -16.19 8.77 -13.02
N TYR A 101 -15.60 7.59 -12.81
CA TYR A 101 -14.64 7.34 -11.73
C TYR A 101 -13.34 8.10 -11.93
N CYS A 102 -12.80 8.14 -13.15
CA CYS A 102 -11.57 8.89 -13.44
C CYS A 102 -11.79 10.41 -13.26
N LEU A 103 -12.95 10.93 -13.69
CA LEU A 103 -13.26 12.35 -13.60
C LEU A 103 -13.63 12.81 -12.19
N SER A 104 -14.04 11.89 -11.31
CA SER A 104 -14.40 12.18 -9.91
C SER A 104 -13.32 11.81 -8.88
N ALA A 105 -12.07 11.61 -9.32
CA ALA A 105 -10.94 11.20 -8.46
C ALA A 105 -11.13 9.84 -7.78
N TRP A 106 -11.74 8.88 -8.48
CA TRP A 106 -11.88 7.47 -8.12
C TRP A 106 -11.26 6.56 -9.19
N GLU A 107 -10.22 6.99 -9.85
CA GLU A 107 -9.56 6.28 -10.97
C GLU A 107 -9.07 4.87 -10.63
N THR A 108 -8.87 4.57 -9.34
CA THR A 108 -8.51 3.24 -8.85
C THR A 108 -9.59 2.18 -9.07
N VAL A 109 -10.84 2.59 -9.28
CA VAL A 109 -11.98 1.70 -9.56
C VAL A 109 -12.48 1.82 -11.00
N CYS A 110 -11.69 2.41 -11.89
CA CYS A 110 -11.96 2.43 -13.32
C CYS A 110 -12.02 1.01 -13.89
N ALA A 111 -13.06 0.69 -14.67
CA ALA A 111 -13.20 -0.63 -15.27
C ALA A 111 -12.08 -1.00 -16.28
N SER A 112 -11.36 0.01 -16.80
CA SER A 112 -10.21 -0.16 -17.68
C SER A 112 -8.89 0.07 -16.97
N ALA A 113 -8.85 0.03 -15.62
CA ALA A 113 -7.61 0.19 -14.88
C ALA A 113 -6.66 -0.98 -15.13
N GLU A 114 -5.38 -0.67 -15.27
CA GLU A 114 -4.30 -1.65 -15.32
C GLU A 114 -3.44 -1.52 -14.07
N PHE A 115 -2.82 -2.62 -13.66
CA PHE A 115 -2.13 -2.71 -12.39
C PHE A 115 -0.67 -3.16 -12.58
N GLY A 116 0.27 -2.38 -12.02
CA GLY A 116 1.70 -2.66 -12.04
C GLY A 116 2.02 -3.90 -11.20
N GLY A 117 2.88 -4.77 -11.70
CA GLY A 117 3.20 -6.04 -11.05
C GLY A 117 2.04 -7.05 -11.05
N TYR A 118 0.97 -6.81 -11.83
CA TYR A 118 -0.17 -7.70 -11.95
C TYR A 118 -0.65 -7.85 -13.39
N THR A 119 -1.36 -6.87 -13.95
CA THR A 119 -1.76 -6.91 -15.37
C THR A 119 -0.67 -6.38 -16.30
N ARG A 120 0.31 -5.68 -15.74
CA ARG A 120 1.53 -5.21 -16.39
C ARG A 120 2.75 -5.66 -15.59
N ASN A 121 3.86 -5.97 -16.27
CA ASN A 121 5.11 -6.34 -15.61
C ASN A 121 5.56 -5.26 -14.62
N GLY A 122 6.00 -5.71 -13.45
CA GLY A 122 6.35 -4.88 -12.32
C GLY A 122 7.84 -4.71 -12.09
N GLY A 123 8.17 -4.30 -10.86
CA GLY A 123 9.48 -3.81 -10.45
C GLY A 123 10.45 -4.85 -9.90
N PHE A 124 10.12 -6.14 -9.86
CA PHE A 124 11.13 -7.17 -9.53
C PHE A 124 12.03 -7.47 -10.73
N ALA A 125 12.49 -6.42 -11.39
CA ALA A 125 13.36 -6.43 -12.54
C ALA A 125 14.21 -5.15 -12.61
N GLU A 126 15.35 -5.22 -13.31
CA GLU A 126 16.25 -4.08 -13.48
C GLU A 126 15.66 -2.93 -14.32
N TYR A 127 14.61 -3.20 -15.10
CA TYR A 127 13.90 -2.19 -15.91
C TYR A 127 12.40 -2.43 -15.89
N ILE A 128 11.62 -1.34 -15.90
CA ILE A 128 10.15 -1.36 -15.89
C ILE A 128 9.64 -0.42 -17.01
N LEU A 129 8.63 -0.87 -17.77
CA LEU A 129 7.82 0.03 -18.58
C LEU A 129 6.76 0.70 -17.71
N ALA A 130 6.44 1.96 -17.98
CA ALA A 130 5.36 2.65 -17.28
C ALA A 130 4.61 3.63 -18.20
N ASP A 131 3.39 3.96 -17.78
CA ASP A 131 2.61 5.08 -18.32
C ASP A 131 3.04 6.37 -17.60
N PRO A 132 3.58 7.37 -18.32
CA PRO A 132 4.05 8.63 -17.72
C PRO A 132 2.96 9.44 -17.03
N GLU A 133 1.69 9.21 -17.35
CA GLU A 133 0.56 9.89 -16.72
C GLU A 133 0.24 9.35 -15.32
N TYR A 134 0.67 8.11 -15.02
CA TYR A 134 0.36 7.40 -13.78
C TYR A 134 1.58 7.16 -12.88
N VAL A 135 2.80 7.50 -13.31
CA VAL A 135 3.96 7.41 -12.43
C VAL A 135 3.91 8.47 -11.34
N ALA A 136 4.39 8.10 -10.17
CA ALA A 136 4.60 9.01 -9.06
C ALA A 136 5.95 9.74 -9.23
N ARG A 137 5.97 11.07 -9.27
CA ARG A 137 7.23 11.83 -9.22
C ARG A 137 7.80 11.75 -7.81
N ILE A 138 9.02 11.28 -7.67
CA ILE A 138 9.65 11.17 -6.36
C ILE A 138 10.27 12.53 -5.98
N PRO A 139 9.86 13.11 -4.84
CA PRO A 139 10.43 14.38 -4.39
C PRO A 139 11.94 14.34 -4.22
N ALA A 140 12.61 15.45 -4.54
CA ALA A 140 14.05 15.58 -4.33
C ALA A 140 14.39 15.37 -2.84
N GLY A 141 15.45 14.58 -2.57
CA GLY A 141 15.88 14.26 -1.19
C GLY A 141 15.26 13.01 -0.60
N LEU A 142 14.16 12.48 -1.16
CA LEU A 142 13.60 11.19 -0.73
C LEU A 142 14.34 10.05 -1.43
N ALA A 143 14.98 9.17 -0.66
CA ALA A 143 15.74 8.05 -1.22
C ALA A 143 14.81 7.01 -1.88
N PRO A 144 15.26 6.30 -2.94
CA PRO A 144 14.42 5.33 -3.66
C PRO A 144 13.81 4.27 -2.74
N HIS A 145 14.60 3.72 -1.82
CA HIS A 145 14.15 2.70 -0.87
C HIS A 145 13.18 3.26 0.18
N GLU A 146 13.25 4.54 0.51
CA GLU A 146 12.28 5.21 1.39
C GLU A 146 10.97 5.49 0.67
N ALA A 147 11.03 5.83 -0.62
CA ALA A 147 9.85 6.09 -1.44
C ALA A 147 9.05 4.82 -1.78
N ALA A 148 9.73 3.67 -1.97
CA ALA A 148 9.09 2.44 -2.42
C ALA A 148 7.89 2.01 -1.56
N PRO A 149 7.96 1.92 -0.22
CA PRO A 149 6.79 1.59 0.59
C PRO A 149 5.69 2.67 0.58
N ILE A 150 6.06 3.93 0.28
CA ILE A 150 5.09 5.04 0.27
C ILE A 150 4.14 4.93 -0.91
N ILE A 151 4.61 4.45 -2.07
CA ILE A 151 3.76 4.35 -3.26
C ILE A 151 2.77 3.17 -3.24
N CYS A 152 2.77 2.36 -2.16
CA CYS A 152 1.75 1.34 -1.91
C CYS A 152 1.17 1.52 -0.49
N ALA A 153 1.87 1.05 0.55
CA ALA A 153 1.38 1.08 1.92
C ALA A 153 1.14 2.52 2.41
N GLY A 154 2.01 3.46 2.03
CA GLY A 154 1.86 4.88 2.37
C GLY A 154 0.60 5.48 1.78
N VAL A 155 0.44 5.46 0.47
CA VAL A 155 -0.73 6.04 -0.20
C VAL A 155 -2.03 5.35 0.22
N THR A 156 -2.01 4.03 0.42
CA THR A 156 -3.18 3.25 0.86
C THR A 156 -3.67 3.69 2.24
N THR A 157 -2.77 3.88 3.18
CA THR A 157 -3.13 4.31 4.54
C THR A 157 -3.50 5.78 4.58
N TYR A 158 -2.80 6.63 3.83
CA TYR A 158 -3.13 8.05 3.70
C TYR A 158 -4.56 8.24 3.17
N LYS A 159 -4.91 7.58 2.04
CA LYS A 159 -6.27 7.62 1.50
C LYS A 159 -7.27 7.03 2.49
N GLY A 160 -6.99 5.90 3.10
CA GLY A 160 -7.88 5.29 4.09
C GLY A 160 -8.20 6.22 5.26
N ILE A 161 -7.25 7.04 5.72
CA ILE A 161 -7.48 8.05 6.76
C ILE A 161 -8.37 9.18 6.22
N LYS A 162 -8.16 9.65 4.99
CA LYS A 162 -9.06 10.65 4.33
C LYS A 162 -10.49 10.13 4.23
N GLU A 163 -10.65 8.86 3.85
CA GLU A 163 -11.97 8.23 3.73
C GLU A 163 -12.69 7.99 5.07
N ALA A 164 -11.96 8.05 6.18
CA ALA A 164 -12.53 7.98 7.52
C ALA A 164 -13.23 9.29 7.94
N ASP A 165 -13.02 10.39 7.21
CA ASP A 165 -13.60 11.73 7.45
C ASP A 165 -13.40 12.23 8.89
N VAL A 166 -12.21 12.01 9.43
CA VAL A 166 -11.83 12.41 10.80
C VAL A 166 -11.15 13.78 10.78
N ARG A 167 -11.55 14.67 11.69
CA ARG A 167 -11.01 16.02 11.80
C ARG A 167 -9.85 16.09 12.81
N PRO A 168 -8.93 17.06 12.69
CA PRO A 168 -7.89 17.29 13.67
C PRO A 168 -8.43 17.35 15.11
N GLY A 169 -7.74 16.69 16.04
CA GLY A 169 -8.14 16.55 17.44
C GLY A 169 -9.11 15.40 17.74
N GLN A 170 -9.74 14.81 16.72
CA GLN A 170 -10.60 13.64 16.87
C GLN A 170 -9.81 12.33 16.90
N TRP A 171 -10.44 11.26 17.43
CA TRP A 171 -9.84 9.95 17.51
C TRP A 171 -9.99 9.13 16.24
N ILE A 172 -8.88 8.52 15.82
CA ILE A 172 -8.86 7.43 14.85
C ILE A 172 -8.23 6.19 15.50
N VAL A 173 -8.84 5.02 15.26
CA VAL A 173 -8.24 3.72 15.56
C VAL A 173 -7.48 3.23 14.34
N ILE A 174 -6.24 2.77 14.55
CA ILE A 174 -5.48 1.99 13.56
C ILE A 174 -5.44 0.56 14.04
N SER A 175 -6.19 -0.31 13.39
CA SER A 175 -6.29 -1.73 13.72
C SER A 175 -5.35 -2.55 12.85
N GLY A 176 -4.31 -3.09 13.47
CA GLY A 176 -3.18 -3.78 12.84
C GLY A 176 -1.98 -2.85 12.63
N ILE A 177 -0.91 -3.08 13.41
CA ILE A 177 0.33 -2.28 13.38
C ILE A 177 1.42 -3.08 12.68
N GLY A 178 1.18 -3.39 11.41
CA GLY A 178 2.15 -4.03 10.51
C GLY A 178 2.72 -3.05 9.50
N GLY A 179 3.08 -3.57 8.30
CA GLY A 179 3.66 -2.79 7.21
C GLY A 179 2.80 -1.61 6.72
N LEU A 180 1.48 -1.63 6.94
CA LEU A 180 0.57 -0.51 6.70
C LEU A 180 0.38 0.32 7.97
N GLY A 181 0.07 -0.32 9.08
CA GLY A 181 -0.37 0.37 10.30
C GLY A 181 0.67 1.32 10.89
N HIS A 182 1.97 0.99 10.85
CA HIS A 182 3.02 1.88 11.33
C HIS A 182 3.10 3.20 10.53
N LEU A 183 2.80 3.16 9.22
CA LEU A 183 2.67 4.35 8.37
C LEU A 183 1.38 5.10 8.68
N ALA A 184 0.26 4.37 8.87
CA ALA A 184 -1.04 4.96 9.21
C ALA A 184 -0.98 5.77 10.51
N VAL A 185 -0.29 5.28 11.55
CA VAL A 185 -0.07 6.03 12.80
C VAL A 185 0.59 7.37 12.50
N GLN A 186 1.66 7.38 11.72
CA GLN A 186 2.42 8.59 11.39
C GLN A 186 1.60 9.57 10.55
N TYR A 187 0.90 9.10 9.50
CA TYR A 187 0.00 9.95 8.71
C TYR A 187 -1.10 10.56 9.58
N ALA A 188 -1.76 9.76 10.41
CA ALA A 188 -2.81 10.25 11.29
C ALA A 188 -2.29 11.32 12.27
N LYS A 189 -1.11 11.12 12.85
CA LYS A 189 -0.46 12.12 13.71
C LYS A 189 -0.09 13.38 12.94
N ALA A 190 0.49 13.26 11.74
CA ALA A 190 0.84 14.39 10.89
C ALA A 190 -0.39 15.20 10.43
N MET A 191 -1.55 14.55 10.32
CA MET A 191 -2.85 15.18 10.03
C MET A 191 -3.54 15.77 11.29
N GLY A 192 -2.89 15.72 12.47
CA GLY A 192 -3.38 16.29 13.71
C GLY A 192 -4.43 15.44 14.43
N LEU A 193 -4.53 14.15 14.14
CA LEU A 193 -5.49 13.24 14.75
C LEU A 193 -4.94 12.67 16.08
N ARG A 194 -5.86 12.26 16.97
CA ARG A 194 -5.54 11.41 18.12
C ARG A 194 -5.61 9.96 17.69
N VAL A 195 -4.56 9.19 17.97
CA VAL A 195 -4.42 7.81 17.47
C VAL A 195 -4.51 6.80 18.61
N CYS A 196 -5.42 5.83 18.48
CA CYS A 196 -5.43 4.62 19.28
C CYS A 196 -4.95 3.45 18.41
N ALA A 197 -3.79 2.88 18.72
CA ALA A 197 -3.24 1.72 18.04
C ALA A 197 -3.83 0.43 18.61
N VAL A 198 -4.22 -0.51 17.76
CA VAL A 198 -4.81 -1.80 18.14
C VAL A 198 -4.07 -2.93 17.42
N ASP A 199 -3.49 -3.87 18.18
CA ASP A 199 -2.80 -5.06 17.64
C ASP A 199 -2.85 -6.23 18.63
N VAL A 200 -2.39 -7.40 18.23
CA VAL A 200 -2.21 -8.60 19.07
C VAL A 200 -0.82 -8.66 19.72
N ASP A 201 0.13 -7.84 19.28
CA ASP A 201 1.55 -7.89 19.63
C ASP A 201 1.95 -6.64 20.40
N ASP A 202 2.45 -6.82 21.63
CA ASP A 202 2.86 -5.72 22.51
C ASP A 202 4.08 -4.96 21.96
N GLY A 203 4.97 -5.62 21.23
CA GLY A 203 6.13 -4.98 20.61
C GLY A 203 5.70 -3.99 19.52
N LYS A 204 4.71 -4.39 18.68
CA LYS A 204 4.12 -3.50 17.67
C LYS A 204 3.37 -2.33 18.30
N LEU A 205 2.68 -2.55 19.41
CA LEU A 205 1.99 -1.49 20.17
C LEU A 205 2.98 -0.50 20.81
N ALA A 206 4.07 -1.01 21.37
CA ALA A 206 5.15 -0.15 21.89
C ALA A 206 5.77 0.67 20.76
N HIS A 207 5.99 0.09 19.59
CA HIS A 207 6.47 0.80 18.40
C HIS A 207 5.47 1.87 17.95
N ALA A 208 4.16 1.56 17.87
CA ALA A 208 3.13 2.55 17.55
C ALA A 208 3.16 3.75 18.50
N THR A 209 3.40 3.51 19.80
CA THR A 209 3.54 4.57 20.80
C THR A 209 4.78 5.44 20.52
N GLN A 210 5.90 4.85 20.11
CA GLN A 210 7.11 5.60 19.71
C GLN A 210 6.86 6.45 18.46
N LEU A 211 5.99 5.97 17.54
CA LEU A 211 5.56 6.71 16.36
C LEU A 211 4.50 7.78 16.66
N GLY A 212 4.08 7.93 17.92
CA GLY A 212 3.20 8.99 18.39
C GLY A 212 1.75 8.58 18.64
N ALA A 213 1.42 7.30 18.67
CA ALA A 213 0.07 6.88 19.08
C ALA A 213 -0.22 7.35 20.51
N ASP A 214 -1.40 7.94 20.73
CA ASP A 214 -1.83 8.49 22.01
C ASP A 214 -2.33 7.42 22.99
N ALA A 215 -2.73 6.25 22.44
CA ALA A 215 -3.14 5.08 23.20
C ALA A 215 -2.83 3.79 22.44
N ALA A 216 -2.73 2.69 23.16
CA ALA A 216 -2.48 1.36 22.61
C ALA A 216 -3.38 0.33 23.31
N VAL A 217 -4.01 -0.57 22.54
CA VAL A 217 -4.89 -1.61 23.03
C VAL A 217 -4.47 -2.95 22.46
N ASN A 218 -4.10 -3.92 23.32
CA ASN A 218 -3.82 -5.28 22.92
C ASN A 218 -5.11 -6.09 22.94
N VAL A 219 -5.51 -6.64 21.78
CA VAL A 219 -6.77 -7.41 21.64
C VAL A 219 -6.78 -8.74 22.38
N ARG A 220 -5.63 -9.20 22.89
CA ARG A 220 -5.52 -10.40 23.73
C ARG A 220 -5.86 -10.15 25.20
N HIS A 221 -5.95 -8.88 25.62
CA HIS A 221 -6.15 -8.48 26.99
C HIS A 221 -7.59 -7.99 27.22
N GLY A 222 -8.56 -8.89 27.26
CA GLY A 222 -9.97 -8.56 27.52
C GLY A 222 -10.76 -8.20 26.26
N ASP A 223 -11.79 -7.35 26.42
CA ASP A 223 -12.62 -6.87 25.30
C ASP A 223 -11.99 -5.63 24.64
N PRO A 224 -11.43 -5.77 23.42
CA PRO A 224 -10.78 -4.65 22.76
C PRO A 224 -11.76 -3.54 22.34
N VAL A 225 -13.03 -3.87 22.08
CA VAL A 225 -14.04 -2.87 21.73
C VAL A 225 -14.33 -1.98 22.94
N GLN A 226 -14.52 -2.59 24.11
CA GLN A 226 -14.75 -1.82 25.34
C GLN A 226 -13.51 -0.99 25.71
N ALA A 227 -12.30 -1.56 25.64
CA ALA A 227 -11.06 -0.84 25.92
C ALA A 227 -10.87 0.39 25.01
N VAL A 228 -11.16 0.27 23.70
CA VAL A 228 -11.12 1.41 22.78
C VAL A 228 -12.19 2.44 23.14
N ARG A 229 -13.40 2.03 23.47
CA ARG A 229 -14.49 2.95 23.87
C ARG A 229 -14.15 3.73 25.13
N ASP A 230 -13.52 3.08 26.11
CA ASP A 230 -13.07 3.74 27.37
C ASP A 230 -12.00 4.80 27.09
N VAL A 231 -11.00 4.46 26.27
CA VAL A 231 -9.92 5.38 25.92
C VAL A 231 -10.38 6.57 25.07
N THR A 232 -11.38 6.34 24.20
CA THR A 232 -11.82 7.33 23.20
C THR A 232 -13.12 8.05 23.61
N ASP A 233 -13.63 7.80 24.82
CA ASP A 233 -14.89 8.33 25.33
C ASP A 233 -16.08 8.03 24.38
N GLY A 234 -16.38 6.74 24.28
CA GLY A 234 -17.56 6.23 23.54
C GLY A 234 -17.30 5.71 22.12
N GLY A 235 -16.04 5.55 21.70
CA GLY A 235 -15.60 5.04 20.41
C GLY A 235 -14.86 6.07 19.55
N ALA A 236 -14.15 5.60 18.53
CA ALA A 236 -13.39 6.46 17.64
C ALA A 236 -14.26 7.07 16.54
N HIS A 237 -13.93 8.28 16.10
CA HIS A 237 -14.60 8.94 14.98
C HIS A 237 -14.33 8.22 13.65
N GLY A 238 -13.10 7.71 13.50
CA GLY A 238 -12.70 6.84 12.41
C GLY A 238 -12.01 5.58 12.91
N VAL A 239 -12.18 4.50 12.19
CA VAL A 239 -11.45 3.23 12.40
C VAL A 239 -10.88 2.79 11.07
N LEU A 240 -9.56 2.64 10.97
CA LEU A 240 -8.87 2.12 9.80
C LEU A 240 -8.39 0.70 10.07
N ILE A 241 -8.90 -0.27 9.30
CA ILE A 241 -8.55 -1.68 9.47
C ILE A 241 -7.52 -2.07 8.43
N THR A 242 -6.28 -2.26 8.88
CA THR A 242 -5.16 -2.73 8.06
C THR A 242 -4.79 -4.19 8.33
N ALA A 243 -5.29 -4.76 9.44
CA ALA A 243 -5.04 -6.15 9.82
C ALA A 243 -5.73 -7.13 8.86
N PRO A 244 -5.05 -8.19 8.38
CA PRO A 244 -5.64 -9.22 7.52
C PRO A 244 -6.39 -10.28 8.36
N SER A 245 -7.35 -9.86 9.19
CA SER A 245 -8.08 -10.73 10.12
C SER A 245 -9.56 -10.38 10.15
N LEU A 246 -10.44 -11.36 9.88
CA LEU A 246 -11.90 -11.17 9.95
C LEU A 246 -12.39 -10.69 11.33
N ALA A 247 -11.71 -11.11 12.40
CA ALA A 247 -12.00 -10.62 13.76
C ALA A 247 -11.76 -9.12 13.90
N ALA A 248 -10.69 -8.59 13.29
CA ALA A 248 -10.38 -7.17 13.30
C ALA A 248 -11.48 -6.35 12.62
N PHE A 249 -12.07 -6.84 11.53
CA PHE A 249 -13.17 -6.18 10.83
C PHE A 249 -14.42 -6.09 11.71
N LYS A 250 -14.81 -7.18 12.36
CA LYS A 250 -15.92 -7.19 13.30
C LYS A 250 -15.69 -6.26 14.48
N GLN A 251 -14.51 -6.32 15.09
CA GLN A 251 -14.11 -5.45 16.20
C GLN A 251 -14.09 -3.97 15.79
N GLY A 252 -13.59 -3.65 14.59
CA GLY A 252 -13.49 -2.29 14.09
C GLY A 252 -14.84 -1.58 14.01
N VAL A 253 -15.88 -2.27 13.55
CA VAL A 253 -17.25 -1.70 13.57
C VAL A 253 -17.69 -1.40 15.01
N GLY A 254 -17.45 -2.30 15.95
CA GLY A 254 -17.76 -2.10 17.37
C GLY A 254 -16.97 -0.97 18.04
N MET A 255 -15.73 -0.69 17.58
CA MET A 255 -14.88 0.41 18.06
C MET A 255 -15.31 1.77 17.53
N THR A 256 -16.14 1.80 16.47
CA THR A 256 -16.60 3.03 15.83
C THR A 256 -17.69 3.68 16.70
N ARG A 257 -17.57 4.99 16.92
CA ARG A 257 -18.61 5.76 17.64
C ARG A 257 -19.84 6.00 16.77
N LYS A 258 -20.92 6.50 17.38
CA LYS A 258 -22.10 6.97 16.64
C LYS A 258 -21.71 8.02 15.60
N CYS A 259 -22.24 7.88 14.39
CA CYS A 259 -21.95 8.71 13.21
C CYS A 259 -20.46 8.68 12.78
N GLY A 260 -19.70 7.67 13.20
CA GLY A 260 -18.31 7.46 12.79
C GLY A 260 -18.19 6.59 11.54
N THR A 261 -16.97 6.50 11.00
CA THR A 261 -16.67 5.73 9.80
C THR A 261 -15.66 4.62 10.08
N CYS A 262 -16.00 3.38 9.70
CA CYS A 262 -15.11 2.24 9.70
C CYS A 262 -14.60 1.98 8.28
N VAL A 263 -13.31 2.17 8.04
CA VAL A 263 -12.66 2.01 6.72
C VAL A 263 -11.95 0.69 6.63
N LEU A 264 -12.30 -0.09 5.61
CA LEU A 264 -11.77 -1.42 5.33
C LEU A 264 -10.66 -1.31 4.27
N VAL A 265 -9.44 -1.70 4.63
CA VAL A 265 -8.25 -1.66 3.76
C VAL A 265 -7.59 -3.03 3.64
N GLY A 266 -7.47 -3.78 4.73
CA GLY A 266 -6.97 -5.15 4.71
C GLY A 266 -7.85 -6.05 3.82
N LEU A 267 -7.26 -7.08 3.20
CA LEU A 267 -7.95 -7.99 2.27
C LEU A 267 -7.79 -9.45 2.72
N PRO A 268 -8.31 -9.83 3.91
CA PRO A 268 -8.35 -11.25 4.28
C PRO A 268 -9.34 -12.01 3.40
N PRO A 269 -9.11 -13.29 3.11
CA PRO A 269 -10.11 -14.12 2.46
C PRO A 269 -11.33 -14.32 3.35
N GLY A 270 -12.52 -14.43 2.75
CA GLY A 270 -13.77 -14.74 3.46
C GLY A 270 -14.67 -13.53 3.71
N GLU A 271 -15.62 -13.70 4.59
CA GLU A 271 -16.69 -12.75 4.92
C GLU A 271 -16.77 -12.55 6.44
N PHE A 272 -17.19 -11.37 6.89
CA PHE A 272 -17.49 -11.12 8.30
C PHE A 272 -18.95 -10.69 8.50
N PRO A 273 -19.61 -11.12 9.57
CA PRO A 273 -20.99 -10.73 9.85
C PRO A 273 -21.04 -9.27 10.33
N LEU A 274 -21.98 -8.49 9.78
CA LEU A 274 -22.25 -7.12 10.16
C LEU A 274 -23.62 -7.01 10.83
N SER A 275 -23.67 -6.46 12.05
CA SER A 275 -24.93 -6.21 12.75
C SER A 275 -25.66 -5.03 12.11
N LEU A 276 -26.76 -5.31 11.42
CA LEU A 276 -27.59 -4.28 10.80
C LEU A 276 -28.14 -3.30 11.84
N PHE A 277 -28.55 -3.83 13.02
CA PHE A 277 -29.07 -2.99 14.09
C PHE A 277 -28.01 -1.99 14.60
N GLU A 278 -26.77 -2.45 14.83
CA GLU A 278 -25.69 -1.57 15.27
C GLU A 278 -25.38 -0.48 14.24
N VAL A 279 -25.29 -0.84 12.97
CA VAL A 279 -25.01 0.12 11.89
C VAL A 279 -26.11 1.16 11.78
N VAL A 280 -27.37 0.73 11.75
CA VAL A 280 -28.52 1.62 11.59
C VAL A 280 -28.74 2.48 12.83
N ALA A 281 -28.80 1.88 14.03
CA ALA A 281 -29.10 2.60 15.27
C ALA A 281 -27.99 3.60 15.67
N ASN A 282 -26.74 3.35 15.25
CA ASN A 282 -25.62 4.25 15.52
C ASN A 282 -25.20 5.08 14.31
N CYS A 283 -25.88 5.01 13.17
CA CYS A 283 -25.56 5.75 11.93
C CYS A 283 -24.08 5.54 11.53
N ILE A 284 -23.55 4.33 11.64
CA ILE A 284 -22.15 4.01 11.31
C ILE A 284 -22.01 3.89 9.79
N THR A 285 -20.98 4.51 9.24
CA THR A 285 -20.55 4.28 7.86
C THR A 285 -19.52 3.15 7.84
N VAL A 286 -19.74 2.12 6.99
CA VAL A 286 -18.72 1.10 6.67
C VAL A 286 -18.30 1.34 5.23
N ARG A 287 -16.99 1.56 5.01
CA ARG A 287 -16.47 2.03 3.72
C ARG A 287 -15.22 1.26 3.32
N GLY A 288 -15.16 0.79 2.07
CA GLY A 288 -13.95 0.26 1.46
C GLY A 288 -13.03 1.39 1.00
N SER A 289 -11.70 1.18 1.07
CA SER A 289 -10.70 2.06 0.48
C SER A 289 -9.68 1.22 -0.28
N PHE A 290 -9.46 1.54 -1.56
CA PHE A 290 -8.61 0.75 -2.44
C PHE A 290 -7.45 1.60 -2.96
N VAL A 291 -6.24 1.31 -2.46
CA VAL A 291 -5.00 2.05 -2.73
C VAL A 291 -5.20 3.57 -2.65
N GLY A 292 -4.66 4.35 -3.54
CA GLY A 292 -4.89 5.79 -3.63
C GLY A 292 -4.79 6.29 -5.07
N THR A 293 -5.38 7.45 -5.32
CA THR A 293 -5.34 8.14 -6.61
C THR A 293 -3.97 8.79 -6.82
N ARG A 294 -3.73 9.32 -8.02
CA ARG A 294 -2.51 10.12 -8.32
C ARG A 294 -2.39 11.34 -7.40
N GLN A 295 -3.49 11.96 -7.02
CA GLN A 295 -3.50 13.07 -6.07
C GLN A 295 -3.11 12.60 -4.66
N ASP A 296 -3.71 11.50 -4.18
CA ASP A 296 -3.35 10.91 -2.88
C ASP A 296 -1.87 10.51 -2.84
N MET A 297 -1.34 10.01 -3.96
CA MET A 297 0.06 9.65 -4.11
C MET A 297 0.99 10.86 -3.95
N ALA A 298 0.69 11.97 -4.61
CA ALA A 298 1.49 13.19 -4.50
C ALA A 298 1.47 13.74 -3.06
N GLU A 299 0.31 13.73 -2.43
CA GLU A 299 0.14 14.16 -1.04
C GLU A 299 0.90 13.25 -0.06
N ALA A 300 0.78 11.91 -0.21
CA ALA A 300 1.47 10.95 0.64
C ALA A 300 3.01 11.07 0.54
N LEU A 301 3.53 11.24 -0.67
CA LEU A 301 4.96 11.47 -0.91
C LEU A 301 5.45 12.80 -0.33
N ALA A 302 4.61 13.85 -0.33
CA ALA A 302 4.96 15.13 0.27
C ALA A 302 5.19 14.99 1.79
N PHE A 303 4.31 14.28 2.51
CA PHE A 303 4.51 13.97 3.94
C PHE A 303 5.83 13.22 4.21
N ALA A 304 6.16 12.25 3.34
CA ALA A 304 7.40 11.50 3.46
C ALA A 304 8.63 12.39 3.18
N ALA A 305 8.58 13.23 2.15
CA ALA A 305 9.65 14.17 1.81
C ALA A 305 9.90 15.22 2.90
N GLU A 306 8.86 15.62 3.64
CA GLU A 306 8.95 16.50 4.81
C GLU A 306 9.47 15.77 6.06
N GLY A 307 9.74 14.47 6.00
CA GLY A 307 10.21 13.65 7.12
C GLY A 307 9.13 13.35 8.18
N LYS A 308 7.86 13.64 7.89
CA LYS A 308 6.73 13.38 8.80
C LYS A 308 6.29 11.93 8.83
N VAL A 309 6.59 11.19 7.77
CA VAL A 309 6.25 9.78 7.62
C VAL A 309 7.47 9.04 7.07
N LYS A 310 7.87 7.99 7.76
CA LYS A 310 9.01 7.16 7.38
C LYS A 310 8.68 5.70 7.58
N ALA A 311 8.96 4.87 6.56
CA ALA A 311 8.84 3.43 6.68
C ALA A 311 10.05 2.83 7.40
N ASP A 312 9.79 1.84 8.23
CA ASP A 312 10.85 0.94 8.70
C ASP A 312 11.19 -0.02 7.57
N ILE A 313 12.46 -0.07 7.16
CA ILE A 313 12.88 -0.76 5.94
C ILE A 313 13.99 -1.76 6.24
N ASP A 314 13.88 -2.96 5.65
CA ASP A 314 14.94 -3.94 5.52
C ASP A 314 15.30 -4.09 4.03
N LEU A 315 16.57 -3.81 3.68
CA LEU A 315 17.06 -3.88 2.30
C LEU A 315 17.55 -5.28 1.98
N ARG A 316 17.08 -5.84 0.87
CA ARG A 316 17.45 -7.17 0.40
C ARG A 316 17.83 -7.16 -1.08
N PRO A 317 18.74 -8.03 -1.53
CA PRO A 317 18.99 -8.21 -2.97
C PRO A 317 17.86 -9.00 -3.64
N LEU A 318 17.67 -8.82 -4.96
CA LEU A 318 16.65 -9.54 -5.72
C LEU A 318 16.81 -11.08 -5.63
N ALA A 319 18.05 -11.56 -5.42
CA ALA A 319 18.34 -12.98 -5.27
C ALA A 319 17.62 -13.63 -4.06
N GLU A 320 17.27 -12.85 -3.05
CA GLU A 320 16.58 -13.32 -1.84
C GLU A 320 15.06 -13.28 -1.92
N ILE A 321 14.47 -12.90 -3.07
CA ILE A 321 13.03 -12.66 -3.19
C ILE A 321 12.17 -13.84 -2.73
N ASN A 322 12.57 -15.07 -2.99
CA ASN A 322 11.84 -16.25 -2.54
C ASN A 322 11.96 -16.50 -1.04
N GLN A 323 13.06 -16.09 -0.41
CA GLN A 323 13.19 -16.10 1.04
C GLN A 323 12.28 -15.04 1.66
N VAL A 324 12.28 -13.83 1.11
CA VAL A 324 11.40 -12.73 1.52
C VAL A 324 9.91 -13.13 1.46
N PHE A 325 9.51 -13.85 0.41
CA PHE A 325 8.13 -14.36 0.29
C PHE A 325 7.76 -15.34 1.40
N ARG A 326 8.69 -16.25 1.78
CA ARG A 326 8.46 -17.15 2.92
C ARG A 326 8.37 -16.41 4.24
N GLU A 327 9.28 -15.45 4.51
CA GLU A 327 9.26 -14.62 5.71
C GLU A 327 7.96 -13.81 5.84
N LEU A 328 7.43 -13.30 4.72
CA LEU A 328 6.12 -12.64 4.69
C LEU A 328 4.96 -13.60 5.00
N GLU A 329 4.99 -14.80 4.42
CA GLU A 329 3.99 -15.85 4.63
C GLU A 329 3.95 -16.32 6.07
N ASP A 330 5.12 -16.50 6.68
CA ASP A 330 5.28 -16.94 8.07
C ASP A 330 5.02 -15.81 9.08
N GLY A 331 4.81 -14.56 8.60
CA GLY A 331 4.53 -13.40 9.45
C GLY A 331 5.76 -12.91 10.25
N GLU A 332 6.97 -13.28 9.81
CA GLU A 332 8.22 -12.93 10.47
C GLU A 332 8.69 -11.50 10.16
N VAL A 333 8.16 -10.90 9.10
CA VAL A 333 8.51 -9.54 8.66
C VAL A 333 7.91 -8.50 9.61
N LYS A 334 8.76 -7.74 10.29
CA LYS A 334 8.38 -6.66 11.21
C LYS A 334 8.38 -5.27 10.58
N SER A 335 9.01 -5.12 9.41
CA SER A 335 9.22 -3.87 8.68
C SER A 335 8.69 -3.96 7.26
N ARG A 336 9.04 -2.99 6.39
CA ARG A 336 8.86 -3.09 4.94
C ARG A 336 10.14 -3.64 4.33
N ILE A 337 10.04 -4.69 3.53
CA ILE A 337 11.18 -5.19 2.77
C ILE A 337 11.24 -4.45 1.44
N VAL A 338 12.44 -4.02 1.05
CA VAL A 338 12.70 -3.35 -0.21
C VAL A 338 13.88 -4.03 -0.91
N ILE A 339 13.65 -4.46 -2.14
CA ILE A 339 14.70 -4.98 -3.02
C ILE A 339 15.51 -3.81 -3.54
N ASP A 340 16.83 -3.85 -3.29
CA ASP A 340 17.79 -2.83 -3.75
C ASP A 340 18.49 -3.33 -5.03
N PHE A 341 18.43 -2.50 -6.09
CA PHE A 341 19.05 -2.77 -7.39
C PHE A 341 20.33 -1.98 -7.62
N ARG A 342 20.80 -1.21 -6.63
CA ARG A 342 21.98 -0.34 -6.74
C ARG A 342 23.27 -1.02 -6.31
N GLY A 343 23.17 -2.21 -5.71
CA GLY A 343 24.29 -3.02 -5.22
C GLY A 343 24.94 -3.89 -6.29
#